data_79bc8a486b92b4b13e17130b0be317e8
#
_entry.id   79bc8a486b92b4b13e17130b0be317e8
#
_cell.length_a   1.000
_cell.length_b   1.000
_cell.length_c   1.000
_cell.angle_alpha   90.00
_cell.angle_beta   90.00
_cell.angle_gamma   90.00
#
_symmetry.space_group_name_H-M   'P 1'
#
loop_
_entity.id
_entity.type
_entity.pdbx_description
1 polymer ?
#
loop_
_entity_poly.entity_id
_entity_poly.type
_entity_poly.pdbx_seq_one_letter_code
_entity_poly.pdbx_strand_id
1 'polypeptide(L)'
;MAIGAGLRERTRGMFTALEVPNYRMLFAGRITSNAGRTLRVFARAIWVYEATGSPLKMGIAVSALSWPMLFMPLVGGVVADRVDRKTLLLWTEGLLVILWTVVSLFISLGLFEWWYFIITAVASGTIQSFGRAGLQAMIGSVVDDKRLGNAV
;
A
#
# COMPACT_ATOMS: atom_id res chain seq x y z
N MET A 1 -33.16 -19.69 -7.14
CA MET A 1 -33.66 -18.29 -7.05
C MET A 1 -33.11 -17.51 -5.85
N ALA A 2 -32.57 -18.16 -4.82
CA ALA A 2 -32.05 -17.52 -3.61
C ALA A 2 -30.65 -16.86 -3.75
N ILE A 3 -29.81 -17.27 -4.71
CA ILE A 3 -28.45 -16.78 -4.89
C ILE A 3 -28.43 -15.33 -5.45
N GLY A 4 -29.44 -14.96 -6.24
CA GLY A 4 -29.52 -13.62 -6.81
C GLY A 4 -29.96 -12.52 -5.83
N ALA A 5 -30.69 -12.87 -4.77
CA ALA A 5 -31.13 -11.93 -3.75
C ALA A 5 -29.96 -11.52 -2.84
N GLY A 6 -29.13 -12.49 -2.41
CA GLY A 6 -27.98 -12.22 -1.56
C GLY A 6 -26.85 -11.41 -2.24
N LEU A 7 -26.71 -11.54 -3.57
CA LEU A 7 -25.78 -10.72 -4.35
C LEU A 7 -26.28 -9.26 -4.47
N ARG A 8 -27.57 -9.06 -4.65
CA ARG A 8 -28.18 -7.71 -4.73
C ARG A 8 -28.14 -6.97 -3.39
N GLU A 9 -28.30 -7.66 -2.27
CA GLU A 9 -28.16 -7.04 -0.94
C GLU A 9 -26.72 -6.69 -0.63
N ARG A 10 -25.75 -7.54 -0.99
CA ARG A 10 -24.32 -7.22 -0.83
C ARG A 10 -23.88 -6.05 -1.70
N THR A 11 -24.33 -5.96 -2.93
CA THR A 11 -24.02 -4.81 -3.81
C THR A 11 -24.72 -3.54 -3.33
N ARG A 12 -25.95 -3.61 -2.84
CA ARG A 12 -26.61 -2.44 -2.23
C ARG A 12 -25.88 -1.93 -0.99
N GLY A 13 -25.39 -2.81 -0.11
CA GLY A 13 -24.58 -2.43 1.06
C GLY A 13 -23.25 -1.76 0.70
N MET A 14 -22.63 -2.13 -0.42
CA MET A 14 -21.41 -1.46 -0.91
C MET A 14 -21.68 -0.05 -1.43
N PHE A 15 -22.83 0.19 -2.05
CA PHE A 15 -23.18 1.53 -2.57
C PHE A 15 -23.67 2.47 -1.48
N THR A 16 -24.35 1.98 -0.44
CA THR A 16 -24.75 2.81 0.72
C THR A 16 -23.54 3.31 1.52
N ALA A 17 -22.43 2.59 1.54
CA ALA A 17 -21.20 3.08 2.16
C ALA A 17 -20.60 4.28 1.39
N LEU A 18 -20.83 4.38 0.07
CA LEU A 18 -20.38 5.51 -0.76
C LEU A 18 -21.23 6.78 -0.57
N GLU A 19 -22.37 6.71 0.12
CA GLU A 19 -23.20 7.88 0.45
C GLU A 19 -22.58 8.72 1.57
N VAL A 20 -21.67 8.12 2.37
CA VAL A 20 -20.96 8.85 3.42
C VAL A 20 -19.78 9.61 2.82
N PRO A 21 -19.74 10.96 2.88
CA PRO A 21 -18.71 11.77 2.22
C PRO A 21 -17.29 11.43 2.68
N ASN A 22 -17.09 11.11 3.95
CA ASN A 22 -15.79 10.68 4.49
C ASN A 22 -15.31 9.34 3.88
N TYR A 23 -16.24 8.41 3.62
CA TYR A 23 -15.91 7.14 2.99
C TYR A 23 -15.53 7.31 1.52
N ARG A 24 -16.18 8.21 0.79
CA ARG A 24 -15.82 8.51 -0.62
C ARG A 24 -14.40 9.05 -0.74
N MET A 25 -13.98 9.95 0.16
CA MET A 25 -12.62 10.50 0.16
C MET A 25 -11.59 9.40 0.46
N LEU A 26 -11.86 8.55 1.44
CA LEU A 26 -10.99 7.40 1.77
C LEU A 26 -10.91 6.41 0.60
N PHE A 27 -12.03 6.12 -0.05
CA PHE A 27 -12.08 5.18 -1.17
C PHE A 27 -11.34 5.73 -2.40
N ALA A 28 -11.56 7.01 -2.76
CA ALA A 28 -10.83 7.67 -3.83
C ALA A 28 -9.32 7.70 -3.56
N GLY A 29 -8.91 8.05 -2.34
CA GLY A 29 -7.52 8.01 -1.91
C GLY A 29 -6.89 6.63 -2.06
N ARG A 30 -7.61 5.56 -1.68
CA ARG A 30 -7.12 4.18 -1.85
C ARG A 30 -6.96 3.75 -3.29
N ILE A 31 -7.92 4.09 -4.16
CA ILE A 31 -7.81 3.80 -5.60
C ILE A 31 -6.59 4.52 -6.17
N THR A 32 -6.43 5.80 -5.89
CA THR A 32 -5.30 6.61 -6.37
C THR A 32 -3.97 6.06 -5.86
N SER A 33 -3.86 5.73 -4.58
CA SER A 33 -2.65 5.14 -3.99
C SER A 33 -2.32 3.77 -4.60
N ASN A 34 -3.31 2.92 -4.84
CA ASN A 34 -3.10 1.62 -5.48
C ASN A 34 -2.67 1.76 -6.95
N ALA A 35 -3.32 2.64 -7.71
CA ALA A 35 -2.93 2.94 -9.08
C ALA A 35 -1.48 3.47 -9.14
N GLY A 36 -1.13 4.42 -8.29
CA GLY A 36 0.22 4.93 -8.17
C GLY A 36 1.25 3.86 -7.80
N ARG A 37 0.89 2.92 -6.93
CA ARG A 37 1.75 1.78 -6.59
C ARG A 37 2.01 0.88 -7.80
N THR A 38 0.97 0.53 -8.51
CA THR A 38 1.05 -0.33 -9.70
C THR A 38 1.89 0.33 -10.77
N LEU A 39 1.66 1.61 -11.07
CA LEU A 39 2.45 2.38 -12.03
C LEU A 39 3.94 2.42 -11.65
N ARG A 40 4.27 2.60 -10.36
CA ARG A 40 5.67 2.59 -9.90
C ARG A 40 6.36 1.24 -10.10
N VAL A 41 5.65 0.13 -9.93
CA VAL A 41 6.22 -1.21 -10.19
C VAL A 41 6.53 -1.38 -11.67
N PHE A 42 5.60 -1.00 -12.56
CA PHE A 42 5.82 -1.05 -14.01
C PHE A 42 6.93 -0.10 -14.45
N ALA A 43 6.90 1.15 -14.00
CA ALA A 43 7.92 2.13 -14.35
C ALA A 43 9.33 1.66 -13.95
N ARG A 44 9.47 1.08 -12.75
CA ARG A 44 10.74 0.47 -12.29
C ARG A 44 11.19 -0.65 -13.21
N ALA A 45 10.29 -1.57 -13.56
CA ALA A 45 10.60 -2.71 -14.41
C ALA A 45 11.09 -2.26 -15.78
N ILE A 46 10.36 -1.34 -16.42
CA ILE A 46 10.69 -0.81 -17.73
C ILE A 46 12.03 -0.06 -17.69
N TRP A 47 12.20 0.84 -16.73
CA TRP A 47 13.42 1.65 -16.61
C TRP A 47 14.67 0.79 -16.41
N VAL A 48 14.62 -0.21 -15.51
CA VAL A 48 15.76 -1.11 -15.29
C VAL A 48 16.05 -1.94 -16.52
N TYR A 49 15.04 -2.38 -17.25
CA TYR A 49 15.24 -3.13 -18.47
C TYR A 49 15.87 -2.26 -19.57
N GLU A 50 15.38 -1.04 -19.78
CA GLU A 50 15.94 -0.10 -20.76
C GLU A 50 17.39 0.30 -20.42
N ALA A 51 17.69 0.53 -19.14
CA ALA A 51 19.03 0.94 -18.71
C ALA A 51 20.06 -0.21 -18.76
N THR A 52 19.63 -1.47 -18.64
CA THR A 52 20.57 -2.60 -18.47
C THR A 52 20.48 -3.67 -19.55
N GLY A 53 19.40 -3.71 -20.33
CA GLY A 53 19.11 -4.78 -21.30
C GLY A 53 18.92 -6.17 -20.65
N SER A 54 18.85 -6.27 -19.31
CA SER A 54 18.88 -7.52 -18.58
C SER A 54 17.56 -7.84 -17.89
N PRO A 55 16.83 -8.89 -18.34
CA PRO A 55 15.61 -9.36 -17.66
C PRO A 55 15.87 -9.80 -16.22
N LEU A 56 17.07 -10.33 -15.95
CA LEU A 56 17.45 -10.76 -14.59
C LEU A 56 17.54 -9.58 -13.63
N LYS A 57 18.21 -8.49 -14.02
CA LYS A 57 18.31 -7.28 -13.20
C LYS A 57 16.94 -6.66 -12.97
N MET A 58 16.07 -6.64 -13.98
CA MET A 58 14.69 -6.23 -13.86
C MET A 58 13.93 -7.06 -12.81
N GLY A 59 14.04 -8.40 -12.90
CA GLY A 59 13.42 -9.31 -11.94
C GLY A 59 13.90 -9.08 -10.51
N ILE A 60 15.20 -8.90 -10.30
CA ILE A 60 15.79 -8.59 -8.98
C ILE A 60 15.26 -7.27 -8.44
N ALA A 61 15.24 -6.21 -9.24
CA ALA A 61 14.78 -4.89 -8.81
C ALA A 61 13.28 -4.89 -8.43
N VAL A 62 12.46 -5.66 -9.12
CA VAL A 62 11.03 -5.79 -8.82
C VAL A 62 10.80 -6.66 -7.58
N SER A 63 11.48 -7.80 -7.47
CA SER A 63 11.33 -8.73 -6.35
C SER A 63 11.86 -8.18 -5.02
N ALA A 64 12.83 -7.26 -5.05
CA ALA A 64 13.40 -6.62 -3.86
C ALA A 64 12.33 -5.93 -2.98
N LEU A 65 11.20 -5.51 -3.55
CA LEU A 65 10.06 -4.96 -2.81
C LEU A 65 9.41 -5.98 -1.86
N SER A 66 9.45 -7.25 -2.23
CA SER A 66 8.79 -8.33 -1.49
C SER A 66 9.57 -8.77 -0.24
N TRP A 67 10.87 -8.55 -0.22
CA TRP A 67 11.74 -8.97 0.89
C TRP A 67 11.34 -8.37 2.25
N PRO A 68 11.18 -7.04 2.38
CA PRO A 68 10.71 -6.48 3.64
C PRO A 68 9.31 -6.95 4.01
N MET A 69 8.45 -7.22 3.02
CA MET A 69 7.08 -7.68 3.27
C MET A 69 6.99 -9.05 3.92
N LEU A 70 8.04 -9.88 3.85
CA LEU A 70 8.09 -11.17 4.54
C LEU A 70 8.41 -11.03 6.03
N PHE A 71 9.29 -10.10 6.40
CA PHE A 71 9.83 -9.99 7.76
C PHE A 71 9.23 -8.82 8.56
N MET A 72 8.91 -7.73 7.90
CA MET A 72 8.46 -6.49 8.55
C MET A 72 7.05 -6.52 9.15
N PRO A 73 6.07 -7.37 8.74
CA PRO A 73 4.77 -7.41 9.38
C PRO A 73 4.83 -7.76 10.87
N LEU A 74 5.80 -8.60 11.29
CA LEU A 74 6.01 -8.94 12.70
C LEU A 74 6.43 -7.72 13.53
N VAL A 75 7.35 -6.92 13.01
CA VAL A 75 7.82 -5.69 13.67
C VAL A 75 6.75 -4.59 13.55
N GLY A 76 6.11 -4.49 12.38
CA GLY A 76 5.06 -3.52 12.10
C GLY A 76 3.84 -3.68 12.99
N GLY A 77 3.46 -4.92 13.33
CA GLY A 77 2.39 -5.20 14.28
C GLY A 77 2.67 -4.61 15.67
N VAL A 78 3.85 -4.89 16.22
CA VAL A 78 4.25 -4.36 17.54
C VAL A 78 4.29 -2.82 17.57
N VAL A 79 4.71 -2.18 16.48
CA VAL A 79 4.73 -0.72 16.39
C VAL A 79 3.31 -0.15 16.24
N ALA A 80 2.46 -0.80 15.43
CA ALA A 80 1.07 -0.38 15.22
C ALA A 80 0.23 -0.44 16.50
N ASP A 81 0.57 -1.32 17.44
CA ASP A 81 -0.10 -1.42 18.74
C ASP A 81 0.29 -0.29 19.73
N ARG A 82 1.44 0.36 19.49
CA ARG A 82 1.99 1.40 20.38
C ARG A 82 1.81 2.83 19.87
N VAL A 83 1.49 3.01 18.61
CA VAL A 83 1.39 4.32 17.94
C VAL A 83 -0.05 4.54 17.47
N ASP A 84 -0.53 5.77 17.56
CA ASP A 84 -1.83 6.13 16.98
C ASP A 84 -1.86 5.81 15.48
N ARG A 85 -2.86 5.04 15.08
CA ARG A 85 -3.01 4.46 13.74
C ARG A 85 -3.07 5.50 12.64
N LYS A 86 -3.73 6.64 12.91
CA LYS A 86 -3.81 7.76 11.98
C LYS A 86 -2.44 8.40 11.78
N THR A 87 -1.73 8.61 12.85
CA THR A 87 -0.37 9.16 12.84
C THR A 87 0.58 8.23 12.09
N LEU A 88 0.50 6.92 12.32
CA LEU A 88 1.32 5.93 11.59
C LEU A 88 1.07 5.96 10.09
N LEU A 89 -0.20 6.05 9.66
CA LEU A 89 -0.56 6.15 8.23
C LEU A 89 -0.02 7.44 7.61
N LEU A 90 -0.16 8.58 8.27
CA LEU A 90 0.34 9.86 7.76
C LEU A 90 1.86 9.86 7.63
N TRP A 91 2.58 9.31 8.60
CA TRP A 91 4.04 9.19 8.53
C TRP A 91 4.49 8.26 7.41
N THR A 92 3.85 7.12 7.23
CA THR A 92 4.20 6.18 6.16
C THR A 92 3.96 6.76 4.77
N GLU A 93 2.84 7.44 4.54
CA GLU A 93 2.58 8.10 3.26
C GLU A 93 3.52 9.30 3.04
N GLY A 94 3.79 10.11 4.07
CA GLY A 94 4.74 11.21 4.00
C GLY A 94 6.16 10.75 3.65
N LEU A 95 6.65 9.69 4.29
CA LEU A 95 7.96 9.10 3.98
C LEU A 95 8.02 8.56 2.55
N LEU A 96 6.94 7.96 2.05
CA LEU A 96 6.87 7.50 0.66
C LEU A 96 6.91 8.66 -0.33
N VAL A 97 6.23 9.77 -0.05
CA VAL A 97 6.29 10.98 -0.88
C VAL A 97 7.72 11.51 -0.96
N ILE A 98 8.39 11.66 0.19
CA ILE A 98 9.79 12.11 0.25
C ILE A 98 10.70 11.16 -0.55
N LEU A 99 10.58 9.85 -0.30
CA LEU A 99 11.40 8.84 -1.00
C LEU A 99 11.25 8.94 -2.52
N TRP A 100 10.01 9.02 -3.02
CA TRP A 100 9.78 9.05 -4.46
C TRP A 100 10.11 10.40 -5.09
N THR A 101 10.03 11.50 -4.35
CA THR A 101 10.52 12.81 -4.80
C THR A 101 12.03 12.79 -4.97
N VAL A 102 12.75 12.22 -4.01
CA VAL A 102 14.22 12.07 -4.10
C VAL A 102 14.60 11.19 -5.28
N VAL A 103 13.95 10.03 -5.46
CA VAL A 103 14.18 9.14 -6.61
C VAL A 103 13.96 9.87 -7.94
N SER A 104 12.86 10.61 -8.06
CA SER A 104 12.54 11.37 -9.27
C SER A 104 13.59 12.43 -9.58
N LEU A 105 14.07 13.12 -8.55
CA LEU A 105 15.14 14.11 -8.68
C LEU A 105 16.45 13.47 -9.17
N PHE A 106 16.87 12.35 -8.60
CA PHE A 106 18.09 11.65 -9.01
C PHE A 106 18.00 11.13 -10.45
N ILE A 107 16.83 10.65 -10.87
CA ILE A 107 16.58 10.23 -12.25
C ILE A 107 16.70 11.45 -13.20
N SER A 108 16.10 12.60 -12.84
CA SER A 108 16.12 13.80 -13.67
C SER A 108 17.52 14.41 -13.83
N LEU A 109 18.38 14.22 -12.82
CA LEU A 109 19.78 14.65 -12.86
C LEU A 109 20.71 13.66 -13.59
N GLY A 110 20.19 12.52 -14.06
CA GLY A 110 21.01 11.48 -14.70
C GLY A 110 21.96 10.73 -13.77
N LEU A 111 21.78 10.87 -12.45
CA LEU A 111 22.64 10.28 -11.44
C LEU A 111 22.12 8.93 -10.94
N PHE A 112 21.03 8.41 -11.54
CA PHE A 112 20.32 7.22 -11.02
C PHE A 112 20.82 5.95 -11.70
N GLU A 113 21.42 5.08 -10.91
CA GLU A 113 21.87 3.75 -11.32
C GLU A 113 20.80 2.68 -11.03
N TRP A 114 20.76 1.59 -11.79
CA TRP A 114 19.74 0.54 -11.66
C TRP A 114 19.67 -0.10 -10.26
N TRP A 115 20.78 -0.20 -9.55
CA TRP A 115 20.85 -0.79 -8.20
C TRP A 115 20.23 0.12 -7.12
N TYR A 116 20.11 1.43 -7.37
CA TYR A 116 19.34 2.31 -6.48
C TYR A 116 17.87 1.89 -6.37
N PHE A 117 17.34 1.25 -7.42
CA PHE A 117 15.98 0.69 -7.33
C PHE A 117 15.86 -0.46 -6.34
N ILE A 118 16.92 -1.22 -6.08
CA ILE A 118 16.93 -2.26 -5.04
C ILE A 118 16.81 -1.61 -3.67
N ILE A 119 17.63 -0.59 -3.40
CA ILE A 119 17.61 0.14 -2.13
C ILE A 119 16.24 0.79 -1.91
N THR A 120 15.73 1.50 -2.90
CA THR A 120 14.43 2.17 -2.81
C THR A 120 13.27 1.18 -2.72
N ALA A 121 13.41 -0.02 -3.30
CA ALA A 121 12.45 -1.10 -3.15
C ALA A 121 12.39 -1.61 -1.71
N VAL A 122 13.55 -1.89 -1.12
CA VAL A 122 13.65 -2.32 0.28
C VAL A 122 13.11 -1.22 1.21
N ALA A 123 13.53 0.03 1.02
CA ALA A 123 13.05 1.16 1.82
C ALA A 123 11.53 1.35 1.71
N SER A 124 10.98 1.39 0.49
CA SER A 124 9.54 1.55 0.27
C SER A 124 8.74 0.34 0.76
N GLY A 125 9.27 -0.88 0.63
CA GLY A 125 8.65 -2.09 1.16
C GLY A 125 8.57 -2.08 2.68
N THR A 126 9.64 -1.64 3.35
CA THR A 126 9.68 -1.46 4.81
C THR A 126 8.62 -0.44 5.26
N ILE A 127 8.61 0.76 4.68
CA ILE A 127 7.64 1.81 5.01
C ILE A 127 6.20 1.31 4.80
N GLN A 128 5.91 0.66 3.67
CA GLN A 128 4.58 0.13 3.37
C GLN A 128 4.13 -0.98 4.33
N SER A 129 5.05 -1.76 4.88
CA SER A 129 4.73 -2.83 5.84
C SER A 129 4.15 -2.25 7.14
N PHE A 130 4.68 -1.12 7.62
CA PHE A 130 4.12 -0.40 8.78
C PHE A 130 2.75 0.19 8.48
N GLY A 131 2.54 0.79 7.31
CA GLY A 131 1.24 1.32 6.90
C GLY A 131 0.16 0.24 6.79
N ARG A 132 0.51 -0.96 6.30
CA ARG A 132 -0.42 -2.10 6.23
C ARG A 132 -0.81 -2.63 7.61
N ALA A 133 0.14 -2.74 8.54
CA ALA A 133 -0.13 -3.16 9.90
C ALA A 133 -1.12 -2.21 10.60
N GLY A 134 -0.92 -0.90 10.47
CA GLY A 134 -1.85 0.11 10.97
C GLY A 134 -3.26 0.00 10.39
N LEU A 135 -3.36 -0.27 9.08
CA LEU A 135 -4.65 -0.44 8.41
C LEU A 135 -5.39 -1.71 8.86
N GLN A 136 -4.69 -2.83 8.99
CA GLN A 136 -5.29 -4.09 9.46
C GLN A 136 -5.80 -3.97 10.90
N ALA A 137 -5.05 -3.28 11.76
CA ALA A 137 -5.48 -2.99 13.12
C ALA A 137 -6.73 -2.09 13.19
N MET A 138 -6.91 -1.15 12.24
CA MET A 138 -8.13 -0.34 12.12
C MET A 138 -9.34 -1.19 11.71
N ILE A 139 -9.18 -2.09 10.74
CA ILE A 139 -10.27 -2.95 10.27
C ILE A 139 -10.72 -3.90 11.39
N GLY A 140 -9.79 -4.47 12.15
CA GLY A 140 -10.09 -5.35 13.27
C GLY A 140 -10.94 -4.67 14.35
N SER A 141 -10.67 -3.41 14.69
CA SER A 141 -11.45 -2.68 15.70
C SER A 141 -12.85 -2.26 15.21
N VAL A 142 -13.06 -2.07 13.92
CA VAL A 142 -14.37 -1.68 13.35
C VAL A 142 -15.29 -2.90 13.17
N VAL A 143 -14.73 -4.08 12.96
CA VAL A 143 -15.52 -5.31 12.75
C VAL A 143 -15.99 -5.91 14.07
N ASP A 144 -15.26 -5.73 15.16
CA ASP A 144 -15.62 -6.27 16.48
C ASP A 144 -16.83 -5.55 17.10
N ASP A 145 -16.92 -4.22 16.95
CA ASP A 145 -18.04 -3.42 17.49
C ASP A 145 -19.40 -3.69 16.81
N LYS A 146 -19.40 -4.11 15.55
CA LYS A 146 -20.64 -4.38 14.80
C LYS A 146 -21.19 -5.80 14.96
N ARG A 147 -20.39 -6.75 15.42
CA ARG A 147 -20.83 -8.13 15.66
C ARG A 147 -21.34 -8.39 17.06
N LEU A 148 -20.96 -7.58 18.04
CA LEU A 148 -21.46 -7.68 19.41
C LEU A 148 -22.89 -7.16 19.55
N GLY A 149 -23.36 -6.28 18.68
CA GLY A 149 -24.74 -5.75 18.71
C GLY A 149 -25.82 -6.69 18.17
N ASN A 150 -25.46 -7.80 17.53
CA ASN A 150 -26.42 -8.75 16.92
C ASN A 150 -26.45 -10.13 17.60
N ALA A 151 -25.84 -10.29 18.76
CA ALA A 151 -25.76 -11.56 19.48
C ALA A 151 -26.38 -11.51 20.91
N VAL A 152 -27.26 -10.52 21.16
CA VAL A 152 -28.10 -10.50 22.38
C VAL A 152 -29.57 -10.58 22.02
#